data_5beb412232cdad6dbe7181c836d2edc6
#
_entry.id   5beb412232cdad6dbe7181c836d2edc6
#
_cell.length_a   1.000
_cell.length_b   1.000
_cell.length_c   1.000
_cell.angle_alpha   90.00
_cell.angle_beta   90.00
_cell.angle_gamma   90.00
#
_symmetry.space_group_name_H-M   'P 1'
#
loop_
_entity.id
_entity.type
_entity.pdbx_description
1 polymer ?
#
loop_
_entity_poly.entity_id
_entity_poly.type
_entity_poly.pdbx_seq_one_letter_code
_entity_poly.pdbx_strand_id
1 'polypeptide(L)'
;MRTENVVALTHGELKTSPAIAYFKDIKLNFLQINRGDLFIAINPSEIKKALYNGAYGVIYDSEEIDPXDQEVAFIKVRDVXXAAFNLGRYELLKKSLRFISVDKVTLEIIKKISKSKSVEFVDKEDIRTLFCLLRNDDASIVFGSDEEFLYELTTDAIENFLAPKDCKLTITSSTLFESIIFVDGVSSRVKLPEFQLKYLENAMNILKGLDVAFDLASLTFTDFFEPIFVDNHLYSKEFGKTSKVVIFAKYLDAQFLKETLQYVIKNTKWAQTLYVLPISLQKIEDKDVIVTLYGSERELRNILEENEFNFAFVVDGDKDKLIKERKIGSVCALNFNE
;
A
#
# COMPACT_ATOMS: atom_id res chain seq x y z
N MET A 1 -10.60 3.56 27.39
CA MET A 1 -10.41 2.13 27.77
C MET A 1 -9.66 2.07 29.11
N ARG A 2 -10.04 1.12 30.00
CA ARG A 2 -9.35 0.95 31.29
C ARG A 2 -8.03 0.20 31.13
N THR A 3 -7.05 0.53 31.97
CA THR A 3 -5.74 -0.12 31.96
C THR A 3 -5.85 -1.64 32.13
N GLU A 4 -6.75 -2.09 33.01
CA GLU A 4 -7.00 -3.52 33.24
C GLU A 4 -7.43 -4.24 31.95
N ASN A 5 -8.29 -3.58 31.17
CA ASN A 5 -8.76 -4.16 29.90
C ASN A 5 -7.62 -4.23 28.87
N VAL A 6 -6.77 -3.20 28.84
CA VAL A 6 -5.62 -3.20 27.94
C VAL A 6 -4.69 -4.38 28.29
N VAL A 7 -4.37 -4.54 29.58
CA VAL A 7 -3.51 -5.63 30.05
C VAL A 7 -4.11 -6.99 29.65
N ALA A 8 -5.43 -7.16 29.89
CA ALA A 8 -6.10 -8.42 29.56
C ALA A 8 -6.09 -8.71 28.05
N LEU A 9 -6.41 -7.72 27.23
CA LEU A 9 -6.50 -7.88 25.77
C LEU A 9 -5.15 -8.13 25.11
N THR A 10 -4.08 -7.54 25.68
CA THR A 10 -2.73 -7.65 25.12
C THR A 10 -1.92 -8.78 25.75
N HIS A 11 -2.43 -9.39 26.81
CA HIS A 11 -1.70 -10.35 27.66
C HIS A 11 -0.39 -9.70 28.16
N GLY A 12 -0.44 -8.41 28.43
CA GLY A 12 0.72 -7.63 28.88
C GLY A 12 0.88 -7.66 30.38
N GLU A 13 2.04 -7.16 30.81
CA GLU A 13 2.38 -7.01 32.23
C GLU A 13 2.55 -5.52 32.54
N LEU A 14 1.78 -5.02 33.49
CA LEU A 14 1.91 -3.63 33.96
C LEU A 14 3.16 -3.52 34.85
N LYS A 15 4.12 -2.71 34.43
CA LYS A 15 5.42 -2.55 35.11
C LYS A 15 5.46 -1.40 36.09
N THR A 16 4.41 -0.58 36.15
CA THR A 16 4.32 0.61 37.00
C THR A 16 2.99 0.59 37.79
N SER A 17 2.81 1.55 38.66
CA SER A 17 1.59 1.64 39.50
C SER A 17 0.90 2.99 39.30
N PRO A 18 0.39 3.27 38.08
CA PRO A 18 -0.20 4.58 37.81
C PRO A 18 -1.50 4.80 38.58
N ALA A 19 -1.71 6.02 39.01
CA ALA A 19 -2.96 6.41 39.65
C ALA A 19 -4.11 6.49 38.64
N ILE A 20 -3.79 6.75 37.38
CA ILE A 20 -4.77 6.87 36.30
C ILE A 20 -5.03 5.50 35.68
N ALA A 21 -6.28 5.08 35.73
CA ALA A 21 -6.71 3.75 35.28
C ALA A 21 -7.48 3.77 33.96
N TYR A 22 -7.43 4.89 33.19
CA TYR A 22 -8.24 5.05 31.99
C TYR A 22 -7.50 5.82 30.90
N PHE A 23 -7.59 5.33 29.68
CA PHE A 23 -7.04 5.97 28.47
C PHE A 23 -8.17 6.54 27.61
N LYS A 24 -7.97 7.74 27.07
CA LYS A 24 -8.94 8.41 26.21
C LYS A 24 -9.01 7.76 24.83
N ASP A 25 -7.86 7.52 24.23
CA ASP A 25 -7.75 6.96 22.89
C ASP A 25 -6.46 6.14 22.77
N ILE A 26 -6.32 5.39 21.68
CA ILE A 26 -5.15 4.53 21.40
C ILE A 26 -4.49 5.04 20.11
N LYS A 27 -3.19 5.29 20.15
CA LYS A 27 -2.45 5.85 19.01
C LYS A 27 -1.19 5.05 18.70
N LEU A 28 -0.89 4.94 17.41
CA LEU A 28 0.38 4.35 16.90
C LEU A 28 1.40 5.42 16.53
N ASN A 29 0.96 6.67 16.37
CA ASN A 29 1.81 7.77 15.93
C ASN A 29 1.94 8.78 17.06
N PHE A 30 3.19 8.97 17.57
CA PHE A 30 3.44 9.88 18.68
C PHE A 30 3.02 11.32 18.38
N LEU A 31 3.02 11.74 17.10
CA LEU A 31 2.58 13.07 16.69
C LEU A 31 1.09 13.30 16.91
N GLN A 32 0.31 12.23 17.02
CA GLN A 32 -1.15 12.30 17.22
C GLN A 32 -1.53 12.15 18.70
N ILE A 33 -0.57 11.97 19.59
CA ILE A 33 -0.81 11.77 21.01
C ILE A 33 -1.35 13.07 21.64
N ASN A 34 -2.44 12.93 22.37
CA ASN A 34 -3.00 13.95 23.24
C ASN A 34 -2.91 13.48 24.68
N ARG A 35 -3.06 14.43 25.60
CA ARG A 35 -3.02 14.13 27.03
C ARG A 35 -4.10 13.11 27.40
N GLY A 36 -3.66 11.99 27.94
CA GLY A 36 -4.55 10.91 28.37
C GLY A 36 -4.59 9.71 27.43
N ASP A 37 -3.89 9.76 26.31
CA ASP A 37 -3.90 8.67 25.33
C ASP A 37 -2.94 7.53 25.71
N LEU A 38 -3.19 6.37 25.14
CA LEU A 38 -2.32 5.18 25.20
C LEU A 38 -1.52 5.14 23.89
N PHE A 39 -0.22 5.06 24.02
CA PHE A 39 0.71 4.94 22.87
C PHE A 39 1.14 3.50 22.69
N ILE A 40 1.02 2.97 21.47
CA ILE A 40 1.57 1.65 21.11
C ILE A 40 2.90 1.89 20.40
N ALA A 41 3.98 1.52 21.03
CA ALA A 41 5.34 1.81 20.57
C ALA A 41 5.85 0.77 19.59
N ILE A 42 5.39 0.85 18.34
CA ILE A 42 5.94 0.02 17.25
C ILE A 42 7.45 0.29 17.14
N ASN A 43 7.84 1.54 17.33
CA ASN A 43 9.26 1.94 17.38
C ASN A 43 9.55 2.45 18.79
N PRO A 44 10.35 1.69 19.59
CA PRO A 44 10.65 2.10 20.97
C PRO A 44 11.31 3.47 21.11
N SER A 45 12.05 3.93 20.08
CA SER A 45 12.72 5.25 20.12
C SER A 45 11.73 6.42 20.22
N GLU A 46 10.44 6.19 19.92
CA GLU A 46 9.39 7.22 19.93
C GLU A 46 8.74 7.38 21.30
N ILE A 47 9.01 6.49 22.26
CA ILE A 47 8.37 6.49 23.58
C ILE A 47 8.55 7.83 24.29
N LYS A 48 9.78 8.36 24.34
CA LYS A 48 10.07 9.64 25.01
C LYS A 48 9.25 10.79 24.42
N LYS A 49 9.07 10.79 23.10
CA LYS A 49 8.28 11.82 22.39
C LYS A 49 6.79 11.69 22.73
N ALA A 50 6.29 10.46 22.79
CA ALA A 50 4.89 10.19 23.13
C ALA A 50 4.60 10.64 24.58
N LEU A 51 5.51 10.36 25.51
CA LEU A 51 5.36 10.80 26.90
C LEU A 51 5.38 12.33 27.00
N TYR A 52 6.28 12.97 26.28
CA TYR A 52 6.34 14.44 26.24
C TYR A 52 5.04 15.03 25.72
N ASN A 53 4.41 14.37 24.74
CA ASN A 53 3.13 14.81 24.16
C ASN A 53 1.92 14.48 25.04
N GLY A 54 2.12 13.78 26.15
CA GLY A 54 1.06 13.58 27.16
C GLY A 54 0.45 12.18 27.21
N ALA A 55 1.15 11.16 26.70
CA ALA A 55 0.67 9.79 26.83
C ALA A 55 0.58 9.38 28.30
N TYR A 56 -0.54 8.76 28.68
CA TYR A 56 -0.74 8.21 30.04
C TYR A 56 -0.38 6.74 30.12
N GLY A 57 -0.17 6.10 28.97
CA GLY A 57 0.28 4.73 28.94
C GLY A 57 1.09 4.42 27.69
N VAL A 58 1.95 3.42 27.79
CA VAL A 58 2.80 2.96 26.69
C VAL A 58 2.78 1.43 26.65
N ILE A 59 2.52 0.86 25.48
CA ILE A 59 2.68 -0.57 25.22
C ILE A 59 3.97 -0.76 24.46
N TYR A 60 4.81 -1.68 24.90
CA TYR A 60 6.13 -1.91 24.30
C TYR A 60 6.57 -3.37 24.49
N ASP A 61 7.50 -3.83 23.63
CA ASP A 61 8.07 -5.18 23.74
C ASP A 61 9.59 -5.20 23.94
N SER A 62 10.24 -4.05 23.83
CA SER A 62 11.71 -3.95 23.98
C SER A 62 12.17 -4.21 25.42
N GLU A 63 13.23 -4.97 25.56
CA GLU A 63 13.88 -5.23 26.87
C GLU A 63 14.67 -4.02 27.36
N GLU A 64 15.00 -3.08 26.50
CA GLU A 64 15.83 -1.92 26.82
C GLU A 64 15.09 -0.77 27.51
N ILE A 65 13.76 -0.86 27.60
CA ILE A 65 12.94 0.21 28.17
C ILE A 65 12.88 0.05 29.69
N ASP A 66 13.33 1.09 30.41
CA ASP A 66 13.25 1.20 31.87
C ASP A 66 12.11 2.17 32.21
N PRO A 67 11.00 1.64 32.84
CA PRO A 67 9.89 2.53 33.22
C PRO A 67 10.24 3.45 34.37
N UNK A 68 10.44 4.53 34.00
CA UNK A 68 10.89 5.44 34.91
C UNK A 68 9.85 6.14 35.65
N ASP A 69 8.86 6.41 34.91
CA ASP A 69 7.77 7.23 35.45
C ASP A 69 6.64 6.34 36.01
N GLN A 70 6.51 6.32 37.29
CA GLN A 70 5.51 5.45 37.94
C GLN A 70 4.06 5.93 37.73
N GLU A 71 3.87 7.16 37.28
CA GLU A 71 2.53 7.70 36.99
C GLU A 71 2.03 7.31 35.59
N VAL A 72 2.91 6.84 34.73
CA VAL A 72 2.58 6.35 33.38
C VAL A 72 2.39 4.84 33.44
N ALA A 73 1.37 4.32 32.77
CA ALA A 73 1.14 2.87 32.66
C ALA A 73 2.10 2.26 31.63
N PHE A 74 3.22 1.72 32.07
CA PHE A 74 4.14 0.98 31.21
C PHE A 74 3.68 -0.48 31.13
N ILE A 75 3.17 -0.88 29.97
CA ILE A 75 2.62 -2.24 29.74
C ILE A 75 3.57 -2.99 28.80
N LYS A 76 4.30 -3.95 29.36
CA LYS A 76 5.20 -4.77 28.57
C LYS A 76 4.43 -5.94 27.97
N VAL A 77 4.60 -6.14 26.67
CA VAL A 77 3.98 -7.24 25.93
C VAL A 77 5.05 -8.10 25.29
N ARG A 78 4.64 -9.28 24.82
CA ARG A 78 5.57 -10.19 24.13
C ARG A 78 5.80 -9.74 22.68
N ASP A 79 4.80 -9.13 22.07
CA ASP A 79 4.81 -8.70 20.66
C ASP A 79 3.87 -7.51 20.53
N VAL A 80 4.44 -6.39 20.22
CA VAL A 80 3.69 -5.15 20.05
C VAL A 80 2.74 -5.15 18.85
N UNK A 81 2.97 -5.79 17.89
CA UNK A 81 2.17 -5.90 16.83
C UNK A 81 0.97 -6.70 17.06
N UNK A 82 0.88 -7.73 17.87
CA UNK A 82 -0.12 -8.48 18.35
C UNK A 82 -0.94 -7.80 19.28
N ALA A 83 -0.31 -7.13 20.11
CA ALA A 83 -1.04 -6.29 21.05
C ALA A 83 -1.89 -5.24 20.35
N ALA A 84 -1.29 -4.54 19.37
CA ALA A 84 -2.01 -3.54 18.56
C ALA A 84 -3.21 -4.16 17.85
N PHE A 85 -3.03 -5.33 17.25
CA PHE A 85 -4.10 -6.03 16.55
C PHE A 85 -5.26 -6.38 17.49
N ASN A 86 -4.95 -6.92 18.66
CA ASN A 86 -5.97 -7.31 19.64
C ASN A 86 -6.77 -6.11 20.13
N LEU A 87 -6.10 -5.00 20.40
CA LEU A 87 -6.76 -3.76 20.81
C LEU A 87 -7.60 -3.17 19.68
N GLY A 88 -7.04 -3.14 18.47
CA GLY A 88 -7.76 -2.62 17.30
C GLY A 88 -9.00 -3.45 16.99
N ARG A 89 -8.87 -4.78 17.03
CA ARG A 89 -10.00 -5.70 16.83
C ARG A 89 -11.10 -5.48 17.87
N TYR A 90 -10.71 -5.30 19.14
CA TYR A 90 -11.68 -5.02 20.21
C TYR A 90 -12.44 -3.71 19.93
N GLU A 91 -11.72 -2.67 19.51
CA GLU A 91 -12.34 -1.38 19.19
C GLU A 91 -13.27 -1.47 17.97
N LEU A 92 -12.96 -2.35 17.00
CA LEU A 92 -13.80 -2.57 15.82
C LEU A 92 -15.19 -3.10 16.19
N LEU A 93 -15.33 -3.81 17.31
CA LEU A 93 -16.63 -4.34 17.75
C LEU A 93 -17.65 -3.24 18.01
N LYS A 94 -17.20 -2.01 18.20
CA LYS A 94 -18.07 -0.85 18.44
C LYS A 94 -18.59 -0.23 17.14
N LYS A 95 -18.11 -0.67 15.98
CA LYS A 95 -18.46 -0.10 14.68
C LYS A 95 -19.34 -1.06 13.89
N SER A 96 -20.25 -0.49 13.08
CA SER A 96 -21.09 -1.26 12.16
C SER A 96 -20.48 -1.14 10.76
N LEU A 97 -19.84 -2.20 10.29
CA LEU A 97 -19.04 -2.20 9.06
C LEU A 97 -19.39 -3.39 8.17
N ARG A 98 -19.34 -3.17 6.85
CA ARG A 98 -19.40 -4.23 5.85
C ARG A 98 -17.98 -4.53 5.39
N PHE A 99 -17.57 -5.78 5.45
CA PHE A 99 -16.23 -6.22 5.02
C PHE A 99 -16.35 -6.92 3.67
N ILE A 100 -15.59 -6.43 2.69
CA ILE A 100 -15.64 -6.92 1.32
C ILE A 100 -14.24 -7.35 0.89
N SER A 101 -14.13 -8.61 0.42
CA SER A 101 -12.88 -9.17 -0.09
C SER A 101 -12.80 -8.95 -1.60
N VAL A 102 -11.68 -8.42 -2.08
CA VAL A 102 -11.41 -8.23 -3.51
C VAL A 102 -9.96 -8.65 -3.81
N ASP A 103 -9.66 -8.94 -5.08
CA ASP A 103 -8.28 -9.26 -5.44
C ASP A 103 -7.37 -8.02 -5.29
N LYS A 104 -6.07 -8.23 -5.20
CA LYS A 104 -5.11 -7.16 -4.92
C LYS A 104 -5.07 -6.08 -5.98
N VAL A 105 -5.22 -6.43 -7.25
CA VAL A 105 -5.20 -5.45 -8.34
C VAL A 105 -6.45 -4.56 -8.28
N THR A 106 -7.62 -5.17 -8.14
CA THR A 106 -8.89 -4.45 -7.96
C THR A 106 -8.84 -3.54 -6.74
N LEU A 107 -8.27 -4.04 -5.63
CA LEU A 107 -8.14 -3.26 -4.38
C LEU A 107 -7.32 -1.98 -4.61
N GLU A 108 -6.19 -2.10 -5.27
CA GLU A 108 -5.34 -0.93 -5.54
C GLU A 108 -6.06 0.09 -6.43
N ILE A 109 -6.80 -0.38 -7.44
CA ILE A 109 -7.60 0.49 -8.30
C ILE A 109 -8.68 1.22 -7.48
N ILE A 110 -9.43 0.48 -6.65
CA ILE A 110 -10.48 1.08 -5.80
C ILE A 110 -9.88 2.16 -4.89
N LYS A 111 -8.72 1.88 -4.27
CA LYS A 111 -8.03 2.88 -3.42
C LYS A 111 -7.77 4.18 -4.15
N LYS A 112 -7.41 4.10 -5.44
CA LYS A 112 -7.04 5.27 -6.24
C LYS A 112 -8.25 6.05 -6.74
N ILE A 113 -9.34 5.37 -7.12
CA ILE A 113 -10.47 6.02 -7.79
C ILE A 113 -11.64 6.36 -6.86
N SER A 114 -11.82 5.70 -5.72
CA SER A 114 -12.95 5.94 -4.83
C SER A 114 -12.88 7.34 -4.19
N LYS A 115 -14.04 8.00 -4.06
CA LYS A 115 -14.15 9.38 -3.58
C LYS A 115 -15.16 9.50 -2.44
N SER A 116 -15.22 8.51 -1.57
CA SER A 116 -16.17 8.52 -0.45
C SER A 116 -15.44 8.33 0.88
N LYS A 117 -15.81 9.12 1.88
CA LYS A 117 -15.33 8.98 3.26
C LYS A 117 -15.86 7.72 3.93
N SER A 118 -16.89 7.08 3.33
CA SER A 118 -17.48 5.87 3.89
C SER A 118 -16.64 4.62 3.66
N VAL A 119 -15.60 4.70 2.82
CA VAL A 119 -14.78 3.56 2.39
C VAL A 119 -13.41 3.61 3.05
N GLU A 120 -13.01 2.46 3.61
CA GLU A 120 -11.67 2.27 4.18
C GLU A 120 -11.07 0.96 3.68
N PHE A 121 -9.78 0.81 3.92
CA PHE A 121 -8.98 -0.31 3.41
C PHE A 121 -8.15 -0.86 4.56
N VAL A 122 -8.05 -2.20 4.66
CA VAL A 122 -7.20 -2.84 5.67
C VAL A 122 -6.21 -3.77 4.98
N ASP A 123 -4.99 -3.82 5.53
CA ASP A 123 -3.90 -4.61 5.00
C ASP A 123 -3.23 -5.36 6.16
N LYS A 124 -3.15 -6.66 6.03
CA LYS A 124 -2.50 -7.53 7.01
C LYS A 124 -1.04 -7.11 7.27
N GLU A 125 -0.36 -6.63 6.23
CA GLU A 125 1.05 -6.24 6.33
C GLU A 125 1.26 -4.84 6.92
N ASP A 126 0.19 -4.08 7.13
CA ASP A 126 0.29 -2.72 7.70
C ASP A 126 -0.80 -2.47 8.74
N ILE A 127 -0.45 -2.70 10.00
CA ILE A 127 -1.37 -2.51 11.14
C ILE A 127 -1.92 -1.08 11.23
N ARG A 128 -1.22 -0.10 10.66
CA ARG A 128 -1.68 1.29 10.67
C ARG A 128 -3.01 1.46 9.93
N THR A 129 -3.27 0.62 8.93
CA THR A 129 -4.54 0.67 8.17
C THR A 129 -5.73 0.41 9.10
N LEU A 130 -5.59 -0.52 10.04
CA LEU A 130 -6.64 -0.82 11.03
C LEU A 130 -6.92 0.40 11.91
N PHE A 131 -5.88 1.12 12.34
CA PHE A 131 -6.05 2.31 13.18
C PHE A 131 -6.59 3.50 12.39
N CYS A 132 -6.30 3.59 11.07
CA CYS A 132 -6.96 4.57 10.20
C CYS A 132 -8.46 4.32 10.13
N LEU A 133 -8.85 3.06 9.97
CA LEU A 133 -10.26 2.64 9.98
C LEU A 133 -10.95 3.04 11.31
N LEU A 134 -10.29 2.78 12.44
CA LEU A 134 -10.85 3.09 13.75
C LEU A 134 -11.10 4.59 13.94
N ARG A 135 -10.27 5.44 13.34
CA ARG A 135 -10.42 6.90 13.46
C ARG A 135 -11.46 7.48 12.50
N ASN A 136 -11.90 6.72 11.52
CA ASN A 136 -12.88 7.20 10.54
C ASN A 136 -14.31 6.88 11.01
N ASP A 137 -14.96 7.85 11.62
CA ASP A 137 -16.31 7.67 12.12
C ASP A 137 -17.36 7.57 11.00
N ASP A 138 -17.01 7.99 9.79
CA ASP A 138 -17.90 7.90 8.62
C ASP A 138 -17.78 6.54 7.90
N ALA A 139 -16.81 5.70 8.26
CA ALA A 139 -16.59 4.43 7.59
C ALA A 139 -17.77 3.48 7.76
N SER A 140 -18.20 2.86 6.68
CA SER A 140 -19.24 1.83 6.67
C SER A 140 -18.85 0.62 5.83
N ILE A 141 -17.87 0.79 4.92
CA ILE A 141 -17.41 -0.24 3.99
C ILE A 141 -15.89 -0.39 4.14
N VAL A 142 -15.45 -1.63 4.31
CA VAL A 142 -14.02 -1.95 4.45
C VAL A 142 -13.62 -2.96 3.39
N PHE A 143 -12.66 -2.61 2.55
CA PHE A 143 -12.08 -3.52 1.56
C PHE A 143 -10.77 -4.11 2.06
N GLY A 144 -10.56 -5.37 1.76
CA GLY A 144 -9.29 -6.05 1.97
C GLY A 144 -9.09 -7.13 0.92
N SER A 145 -7.85 -7.56 0.75
CA SER A 145 -7.51 -8.60 -0.24
C SER A 145 -7.15 -9.94 0.40
N ASP A 146 -7.02 -9.99 1.71
CA ASP A 146 -6.73 -11.22 2.45
C ASP A 146 -7.99 -11.62 3.23
N GLU A 147 -8.74 -12.57 2.70
CA GLU A 147 -10.01 -13.00 3.28
C GLU A 147 -9.83 -13.61 4.68
N GLU A 148 -8.76 -14.37 4.89
CA GLU A 148 -8.46 -14.93 6.22
C GLU A 148 -8.25 -13.83 7.25
N PHE A 149 -7.51 -12.80 6.87
CA PHE A 149 -7.28 -11.64 7.74
C PHE A 149 -8.59 -10.93 8.06
N LEU A 150 -9.46 -10.75 7.08
CA LEU A 150 -10.77 -10.12 7.32
C LEU A 150 -11.59 -10.94 8.33
N TYR A 151 -11.56 -12.27 8.24
CA TYR A 151 -12.25 -13.13 9.22
C TYR A 151 -11.65 -13.01 10.62
N GLU A 152 -10.38 -12.66 10.74
CA GLU A 152 -9.76 -12.39 12.04
C GLU A 152 -10.26 -11.06 12.63
N LEU A 153 -10.64 -10.10 11.78
CA LEU A 153 -11.08 -8.77 12.22
C LEU A 153 -12.53 -8.72 12.66
N THR A 154 -13.39 -9.54 12.07
CA THR A 154 -14.83 -9.45 12.30
C THR A 154 -15.47 -10.82 12.49
N THR A 155 -16.59 -10.85 13.21
CA THR A 155 -17.46 -12.03 13.33
C THR A 155 -18.55 -12.03 12.26
N ASP A 156 -18.70 -10.91 11.53
CA ASP A 156 -19.70 -10.77 10.47
C ASP A 156 -19.25 -11.48 9.20
N ALA A 157 -20.19 -11.71 8.30
CA ALA A 157 -19.89 -12.33 7.02
C ALA A 157 -19.00 -11.43 6.16
N ILE A 158 -18.00 -12.02 5.53
CA ILE A 158 -17.18 -11.35 4.53
C ILE A 158 -17.89 -11.48 3.18
N GLU A 159 -18.09 -10.36 2.51
CA GLU A 159 -18.76 -10.33 1.21
C GLU A 159 -17.74 -10.47 0.09
N ASN A 160 -17.96 -11.45 -0.78
CA ASN A 160 -17.33 -11.51 -2.11
C ASN A 160 -18.35 -10.89 -3.06
N PHE A 161 -18.27 -9.59 -3.24
CA PHE A 161 -19.30 -8.80 -3.87
C PHE A 161 -19.40 -9.12 -5.36
N LEU A 162 -20.45 -9.82 -5.75
CA LEU A 162 -20.75 -10.08 -7.16
C LEU A 162 -21.62 -8.91 -7.65
N ALA A 163 -20.95 -7.87 -8.09
CA ALA A 163 -21.63 -6.68 -8.58
C ALA A 163 -22.43 -6.98 -9.83
N PRO A 164 -23.57 -6.34 -10.02
CA PRO A 164 -24.26 -6.38 -11.32
C PRO A 164 -23.27 -5.87 -12.38
N LYS A 165 -23.22 -6.56 -13.53
CA LYS A 165 -22.32 -6.16 -14.63
C LYS A 165 -22.96 -5.05 -15.46
N ASP A 166 -23.30 -3.96 -14.79
CA ASP A 166 -23.96 -2.81 -15.40
C ASP A 166 -22.98 -1.87 -16.11
N CYS A 167 -21.73 -1.95 -15.72
CA CYS A 167 -20.67 -1.11 -16.25
C CYS A 167 -19.81 -1.94 -17.21
N LYS A 168 -19.95 -1.68 -18.51
CA LYS A 168 -19.08 -2.30 -19.51
C LYS A 168 -18.19 -1.21 -20.09
N LEU A 169 -16.90 -1.46 -20.11
CA LEU A 169 -15.96 -0.58 -20.77
C LEU A 169 -15.65 -1.13 -22.17
N THR A 170 -15.50 -0.22 -23.12
CA THR A 170 -15.06 -0.54 -24.48
C THR A 170 -13.73 0.14 -24.72
N ILE A 171 -12.78 -0.61 -25.27
CA ILE A 171 -11.44 -0.07 -25.58
C ILE A 171 -11.49 0.60 -26.93
N THR A 172 -11.17 1.89 -26.98
CA THR A 172 -11.09 2.65 -28.22
C THR A 172 -9.69 2.58 -28.82
N SER A 173 -8.67 2.71 -27.98
CA SER A 173 -7.28 2.55 -28.37
C SER A 173 -6.42 2.29 -27.14
N SER A 174 -5.21 1.77 -27.36
CA SER A 174 -4.28 1.52 -26.26
C SER A 174 -2.84 1.68 -26.73
N THR A 175 -1.97 2.06 -25.77
CA THR A 175 -0.53 1.99 -25.89
C THR A 175 -0.05 0.86 -24.97
N LEU A 176 1.26 0.70 -24.85
CA LEU A 176 1.81 -0.30 -23.93
C LEU A 176 1.39 -0.02 -22.49
N PHE A 177 1.21 1.24 -22.10
CA PHE A 177 1.02 1.66 -20.71
C PHE A 177 -0.36 2.21 -20.39
N GLU A 178 -1.04 2.79 -21.37
CA GLU A 178 -2.29 3.51 -21.17
C GLU A 178 -3.36 3.00 -22.12
N SER A 179 -4.61 3.18 -21.74
CA SER A 179 -5.76 2.81 -22.56
C SER A 179 -6.73 3.98 -22.66
N ILE A 180 -7.39 4.12 -23.80
CA ILE A 180 -8.52 5.03 -23.96
C ILE A 180 -9.76 4.15 -23.99
N ILE A 181 -10.66 4.37 -23.03
CA ILE A 181 -11.85 3.56 -22.82
C ILE A 181 -13.10 4.43 -22.95
N PHE A 182 -14.20 3.81 -23.31
CA PHE A 182 -15.52 4.42 -23.39
C PHE A 182 -16.40 3.74 -22.35
N VAL A 183 -16.92 4.53 -21.41
CA VAL A 183 -17.77 4.05 -20.31
C VAL A 183 -18.88 5.06 -20.08
N ASP A 184 -20.13 4.59 -20.06
CA ASP A 184 -21.31 5.41 -19.74
C ASP A 184 -21.38 6.72 -20.57
N GLY A 185 -21.04 6.61 -21.86
CA GLY A 185 -21.13 7.75 -22.78
C GLY A 185 -19.92 8.70 -22.72
N VAL A 186 -18.89 8.37 -21.95
CA VAL A 186 -17.71 9.23 -21.76
C VAL A 186 -16.45 8.48 -22.16
N SER A 187 -15.57 9.17 -22.91
CA SER A 187 -14.23 8.67 -23.26
C SER A 187 -13.25 9.13 -22.21
N SER A 188 -12.43 8.21 -21.70
CA SER A 188 -11.44 8.49 -20.66
C SER A 188 -10.11 7.83 -21.01
N ARG A 189 -9.01 8.57 -20.78
CA ARG A 189 -7.65 7.98 -20.81
C ARG A 189 -7.31 7.50 -19.42
N VAL A 190 -6.95 6.23 -19.28
CA VAL A 190 -6.61 5.63 -18.00
C VAL A 190 -5.17 5.10 -18.03
N LYS A 191 -4.48 5.23 -16.91
CA LYS A 191 -3.10 4.77 -16.74
C LYS A 191 -3.06 3.29 -16.37
N LEU A 192 -3.52 2.47 -17.31
CA LEU A 192 -3.67 1.04 -17.11
C LEU A 192 -3.47 0.34 -18.45
N PRO A 193 -2.64 -0.71 -18.52
CA PRO A 193 -2.46 -1.47 -19.76
C PRO A 193 -3.71 -2.28 -20.08
N GLU A 194 -3.89 -2.57 -21.35
CA GLU A 194 -5.11 -3.24 -21.85
C GLU A 194 -5.43 -4.53 -21.07
N PHE A 195 -4.42 -5.35 -20.77
CA PHE A 195 -4.68 -6.64 -20.13
C PHE A 195 -5.18 -6.52 -18.70
N GLN A 196 -5.03 -5.33 -18.06
CA GLN A 196 -5.53 -5.10 -16.69
C GLN A 196 -6.87 -4.38 -16.64
N LEU A 197 -7.47 -4.04 -17.79
CA LEU A 197 -8.75 -3.31 -17.81
C LEU A 197 -9.91 -4.12 -17.20
N LYS A 198 -9.82 -5.45 -17.20
CA LYS A 198 -10.81 -6.31 -16.53
C LYS A 198 -10.91 -6.01 -15.02
N TYR A 199 -9.79 -5.62 -14.39
CA TYR A 199 -9.77 -5.24 -12.97
C TYR A 199 -10.43 -3.89 -12.75
N LEU A 200 -10.25 -2.95 -13.68
CA LEU A 200 -10.93 -1.64 -13.63
C LEU A 200 -12.43 -1.82 -13.78
N GLU A 201 -12.86 -2.64 -14.74
CA GLU A 201 -14.30 -2.93 -14.94
C GLU A 201 -14.90 -3.53 -13.67
N ASN A 202 -14.19 -4.48 -13.04
CA ASN A 202 -14.61 -5.09 -11.77
C ASN A 202 -14.72 -4.03 -10.66
N ALA A 203 -13.73 -3.16 -10.54
CA ALA A 203 -13.70 -2.09 -9.53
C ALA A 203 -14.90 -1.14 -9.71
N MET A 204 -15.16 -0.72 -10.95
CA MET A 204 -16.29 0.18 -11.25
C MET A 204 -17.63 -0.46 -10.91
N ASN A 205 -17.80 -1.74 -11.24
CA ASN A 205 -19.05 -2.45 -10.96
C ASN A 205 -19.27 -2.61 -9.44
N ILE A 206 -18.19 -2.90 -8.68
CA ILE A 206 -18.27 -3.00 -7.23
C ILE A 206 -18.69 -1.65 -6.64
N LEU A 207 -18.03 -0.57 -7.04
CA LEU A 207 -18.30 0.76 -6.50
C LEU A 207 -19.70 1.25 -6.87
N LYS A 208 -20.15 1.00 -8.09
CA LYS A 208 -21.53 1.32 -8.49
C LYS A 208 -22.56 0.51 -7.68
N GLY A 209 -22.30 -0.78 -7.49
CA GLY A 209 -23.19 -1.65 -6.73
C GLY A 209 -23.29 -1.24 -5.26
N LEU A 210 -22.27 -0.60 -4.71
CA LEU A 210 -22.23 -0.10 -3.33
C LEU A 210 -22.64 1.37 -3.23
N ASP A 211 -22.98 2.00 -4.35
CA ASP A 211 -23.35 3.42 -4.43
C ASP A 211 -22.20 4.31 -3.91
N VAL A 212 -20.97 3.98 -4.29
CA VAL A 212 -19.76 4.73 -3.92
C VAL A 212 -19.26 5.52 -5.13
N ALA A 213 -19.12 6.82 -4.97
CA ALA A 213 -18.63 7.71 -6.05
C ALA A 213 -17.15 7.42 -6.35
N PHE A 214 -16.78 7.52 -7.63
CA PHE A 214 -15.40 7.32 -8.06
C PHE A 214 -15.05 8.25 -9.22
N ASP A 215 -13.75 8.47 -9.41
CA ASP A 215 -13.19 9.35 -10.44
C ASP A 215 -12.04 8.64 -11.16
N LEU A 216 -12.22 8.30 -12.41
CA LEU A 216 -11.20 7.63 -13.23
C LEU A 216 -9.95 8.51 -13.45
N ALA A 217 -10.10 9.84 -13.40
CA ALA A 217 -8.97 10.75 -13.54
C ALA A 217 -7.96 10.61 -12.38
N SER A 218 -8.38 10.04 -11.25
CA SER A 218 -7.50 9.81 -10.09
C SER A 218 -6.67 8.52 -10.22
N LEU A 219 -6.90 7.71 -11.25
CA LEU A 219 -6.17 6.45 -11.43
C LEU A 219 -4.76 6.75 -11.93
N THR A 220 -3.78 6.58 -11.06
CA THR A 220 -2.36 6.62 -11.39
C THR A 220 -1.89 5.20 -11.72
N PHE A 221 -0.69 5.05 -12.29
CA PHE A 221 -0.14 3.72 -12.55
C PHE A 221 -0.11 2.89 -11.27
N THR A 222 -0.50 1.62 -11.38
CA THR A 222 -0.52 0.70 -10.24
C THR A 222 0.86 0.07 -10.02
N ASP A 223 1.09 -0.47 -8.83
CA ASP A 223 2.32 -1.21 -8.51
C ASP A 223 2.48 -2.47 -9.38
N PHE A 224 1.42 -2.87 -10.08
CA PHE A 224 1.44 -4.08 -10.91
C PHE A 224 1.89 -3.82 -12.35
N PHE A 225 2.02 -2.55 -12.77
CA PHE A 225 2.55 -2.19 -14.08
C PHE A 225 2.80 -0.69 -14.15
N GLU A 226 3.99 -0.27 -13.71
CA GLU A 226 4.32 1.16 -13.65
C GLU A 226 5.55 1.48 -14.50
N PRO A 227 5.37 2.24 -15.60
CA PRO A 227 6.51 2.68 -16.41
C PRO A 227 7.17 3.91 -15.80
N ILE A 228 8.50 3.91 -15.75
CA ILE A 228 9.28 5.09 -15.40
C ILE A 228 10.27 5.33 -16.52
N PHE A 229 10.12 6.46 -17.22
CA PHE A 229 11.03 6.87 -18.29
C PHE A 229 12.31 7.38 -17.66
N VAL A 230 13.46 6.94 -18.18
CA VAL A 230 14.77 7.22 -17.60
C VAL A 230 15.79 7.60 -18.67
N ASP A 231 16.90 8.22 -18.24
CA ASP A 231 18.08 8.38 -19.10
C ASP A 231 19.06 7.21 -18.89
N ASN A 232 20.24 7.31 -19.50
CA ASN A 232 21.24 6.24 -19.43
C ASN A 232 21.85 6.03 -18.04
N HIS A 233 21.60 6.98 -17.12
CA HIS A 233 22.10 6.91 -15.75
C HIS A 233 20.98 6.65 -14.72
N LEU A 234 19.79 6.24 -15.19
CA LEU A 234 18.61 5.92 -14.40
C LEU A 234 18.02 7.13 -13.66
N TYR A 235 18.24 8.33 -14.19
CA TYR A 235 17.52 9.52 -13.73
C TYR A 235 16.15 9.56 -14.38
N SER A 236 15.11 9.79 -13.58
CA SER A 236 13.73 9.85 -14.08
C SER A 236 13.53 11.03 -15.05
N LYS A 237 12.72 10.80 -16.06
CA LYS A 237 12.34 11.78 -17.08
C LYS A 237 10.83 11.83 -17.21
N GLU A 238 10.32 12.88 -17.80
CA GLU A 238 8.90 13.02 -18.09
C GLU A 238 8.42 11.87 -18.99
N PHE A 239 7.18 11.47 -18.78
CA PHE A 239 6.54 10.39 -19.55
C PHE A 239 6.67 10.67 -21.06
N GLY A 240 7.21 9.72 -21.80
CA GLY A 240 7.36 9.79 -23.24
C GLY A 240 8.52 10.63 -23.76
N LYS A 241 9.40 11.14 -22.88
CA LYS A 241 10.49 12.02 -23.28
C LYS A 241 11.83 11.30 -23.57
N THR A 242 11.90 10.01 -23.27
CA THR A 242 13.07 9.20 -23.59
C THR A 242 12.63 7.91 -24.26
N SER A 243 13.58 7.22 -24.89
CA SER A 243 13.35 5.91 -25.51
C SER A 243 13.70 4.74 -24.58
N LYS A 244 13.96 5.04 -23.30
CA LYS A 244 14.40 4.06 -22.31
C LYS A 244 13.43 4.08 -21.14
N VAL A 245 12.80 2.92 -20.86
CA VAL A 245 11.73 2.81 -19.85
C VAL A 245 12.00 1.61 -18.96
N VAL A 246 11.90 1.80 -17.64
CA VAL A 246 11.86 0.71 -16.68
C VAL A 246 10.40 0.48 -16.29
N ILE A 247 9.92 -0.76 -16.49
CA ILE A 247 8.56 -1.14 -16.13
C ILE A 247 8.63 -1.92 -14.82
N PHE A 248 8.10 -1.34 -13.74
CA PHE A 248 8.07 -1.99 -12.43
C PHE A 248 6.75 -2.75 -12.29
N ALA A 249 6.84 -4.02 -11.93
CA ALA A 249 5.67 -4.88 -11.74
C ALA A 249 5.86 -5.70 -10.46
N LYS A 250 4.89 -5.59 -9.57
CA LYS A 250 4.86 -6.38 -8.34
C LYS A 250 4.40 -7.80 -8.65
N TYR A 251 5.06 -8.79 -8.04
CA TYR A 251 4.65 -10.19 -8.16
C TYR A 251 3.34 -10.43 -7.39
N LEU A 252 2.40 -11.09 -8.02
CA LEU A 252 1.14 -11.50 -7.41
C LEU A 252 1.07 -13.02 -7.29
N ASP A 253 1.14 -13.69 -8.44
CA ASP A 253 1.21 -15.15 -8.54
C ASP A 253 1.75 -15.52 -9.93
N ALA A 254 2.00 -16.81 -10.15
CA ALA A 254 2.61 -17.30 -11.40
C ALA A 254 1.73 -17.02 -12.61
N GLN A 255 0.41 -17.16 -12.50
CA GLN A 255 -0.51 -16.93 -13.61
C GLN A 255 -0.53 -15.45 -14.02
N PHE A 256 -0.58 -14.55 -13.05
CA PHE A 256 -0.57 -13.10 -13.32
C PHE A 256 0.77 -12.68 -13.96
N LEU A 257 1.89 -13.21 -13.45
CA LEU A 257 3.21 -12.93 -14.03
C LEU A 257 3.29 -13.42 -15.47
N LYS A 258 2.81 -14.62 -15.75
CA LYS A 258 2.78 -15.18 -17.11
C LYS A 258 1.97 -14.29 -18.05
N GLU A 259 0.79 -13.86 -17.61
CA GLU A 259 -0.08 -12.96 -18.38
C GLU A 259 0.63 -11.64 -18.67
N THR A 260 1.29 -11.07 -17.66
CA THR A 260 2.03 -9.80 -17.79
C THR A 260 3.20 -9.97 -18.78
N LEU A 261 3.99 -11.03 -18.64
CA LEU A 261 5.12 -11.31 -19.53
C LEU A 261 4.66 -11.47 -20.98
N GLN A 262 3.59 -12.23 -21.22
CA GLN A 262 3.04 -12.41 -22.57
C GLN A 262 2.59 -11.10 -23.16
N TYR A 263 2.00 -10.23 -22.37
CA TYR A 263 1.57 -8.89 -22.83
C TYR A 263 2.79 -8.04 -23.23
N VAL A 264 3.83 -8.02 -22.41
CA VAL A 264 5.06 -7.25 -22.73
C VAL A 264 5.74 -7.82 -23.98
N ILE A 265 5.91 -9.13 -24.05
CA ILE A 265 6.54 -9.80 -25.20
C ILE A 265 5.81 -9.44 -26.49
N LYS A 266 4.48 -9.58 -26.49
CA LYS A 266 3.65 -9.31 -27.67
C LYS A 266 3.78 -7.86 -28.14
N ASN A 267 3.87 -6.92 -27.21
CA ASN A 267 3.78 -5.50 -27.51
C ASN A 267 5.15 -4.79 -27.63
N THR A 268 6.27 -5.52 -27.42
CA THR A 268 7.62 -4.95 -27.52
C THR A 268 8.51 -5.69 -28.50
N LYS A 269 7.94 -6.41 -29.47
CA LYS A 269 8.71 -7.20 -30.48
C LYS A 269 9.66 -6.35 -31.32
N TRP A 270 9.33 -5.07 -31.49
CA TRP A 270 10.13 -4.12 -32.26
C TRP A 270 11.30 -3.54 -31.46
N ALA A 271 11.38 -3.82 -30.16
CA ALA A 271 12.28 -3.15 -29.24
C ALA A 271 13.22 -4.14 -28.55
N GLN A 272 14.30 -3.61 -28.00
CA GLN A 272 15.21 -4.37 -27.15
C GLN A 272 14.64 -4.37 -25.73
N THR A 273 14.18 -5.52 -25.26
CA THR A 273 13.52 -5.66 -23.96
C THR A 273 14.32 -6.58 -23.05
N LEU A 274 14.61 -6.10 -21.85
CA LEU A 274 15.31 -6.82 -20.78
C LEU A 274 14.28 -7.30 -19.76
N TYR A 275 14.30 -8.59 -19.41
CA TYR A 275 13.39 -9.20 -18.43
C TYR A 275 14.16 -9.55 -17.17
N VAL A 276 13.87 -8.93 -16.05
CA VAL A 276 14.65 -9.03 -14.82
C VAL A 276 13.75 -9.45 -13.66
N LEU A 277 14.02 -10.62 -13.10
CA LEU A 277 13.23 -11.21 -12.02
C LEU A 277 14.12 -11.48 -10.79
N PRO A 278 13.54 -11.43 -9.56
CA PRO A 278 14.32 -11.83 -8.40
C PRO A 278 14.62 -13.33 -8.41
N ILE A 279 15.74 -13.72 -7.82
CA ILE A 279 16.20 -15.12 -7.81
C ILE A 279 15.18 -16.06 -7.14
N SER A 280 14.33 -15.54 -6.26
CA SER A 280 13.25 -16.33 -5.64
C SER A 280 12.22 -16.84 -6.64
N LEU A 281 12.18 -16.24 -7.86
CA LEU A 281 11.26 -16.62 -8.93
C LEU A 281 11.96 -17.41 -10.05
N GLN A 282 13.14 -17.97 -9.80
CA GLN A 282 13.92 -18.69 -10.81
C GLN A 282 13.20 -19.89 -11.44
N LYS A 283 12.21 -20.44 -10.77
CA LYS A 283 11.44 -21.59 -11.27
C LYS A 283 10.39 -21.19 -12.32
N ILE A 284 10.19 -19.91 -12.53
CA ILE A 284 9.25 -19.43 -13.54
C ILE A 284 10.00 -19.35 -14.86
N GLU A 285 9.87 -20.39 -15.68
CA GLU A 285 10.47 -20.45 -17.00
C GLU A 285 9.43 -20.09 -18.05
N ASP A 286 9.75 -19.09 -18.85
CA ASP A 286 9.02 -18.81 -20.07
C ASP A 286 9.93 -19.12 -21.24
N LYS A 287 9.49 -19.98 -22.14
CA LYS A 287 10.28 -20.45 -23.28
C LYS A 287 10.57 -19.32 -24.29
N ASP A 288 9.82 -18.25 -24.23
CA ASP A 288 9.89 -17.19 -25.23
C ASP A 288 10.82 -16.04 -24.85
N VAL A 289 11.36 -16.02 -23.63
CA VAL A 289 12.24 -14.94 -23.17
C VAL A 289 13.43 -15.47 -22.39
N ILE A 290 14.54 -14.74 -22.48
CA ILE A 290 15.72 -14.94 -21.64
C ILE A 290 15.56 -14.01 -20.42
N VAL A 291 15.46 -14.62 -19.24
CA VAL A 291 15.29 -13.91 -17.99
C VAL A 291 16.64 -13.72 -17.31
N THR A 292 16.93 -12.50 -16.87
CA THR A 292 18.08 -12.19 -16.04
C THR A 292 17.62 -12.16 -14.58
N LEU A 293 18.33 -12.87 -13.70
CA LEU A 293 17.97 -12.96 -12.29
C LEU A 293 18.82 -12.01 -11.44
N TYR A 294 18.25 -11.45 -10.39
CA TYR A 294 18.98 -10.63 -9.42
C TYR A 294 18.72 -11.10 -7.98
N GLY A 295 19.74 -11.03 -7.13
CA GLY A 295 19.65 -11.43 -5.74
C GLY A 295 19.72 -10.27 -4.76
N SER A 296 20.01 -9.05 -5.24
CA SER A 296 20.10 -7.86 -4.40
C SER A 296 19.78 -6.60 -5.22
N GLU A 297 19.47 -5.51 -4.52
CA GLU A 297 19.23 -4.21 -5.17
C GLU A 297 20.47 -3.73 -5.93
N ARG A 298 21.66 -4.02 -5.40
CA ARG A 298 22.92 -3.66 -6.06
C ARG A 298 23.10 -4.41 -7.39
N GLU A 299 22.80 -5.71 -7.41
CA GLU A 299 22.82 -6.49 -8.64
C GLU A 299 21.83 -5.96 -9.66
N LEU A 300 20.61 -5.64 -9.20
CA LEU A 300 19.55 -5.10 -10.05
C LEU A 300 20.01 -3.78 -10.70
N ARG A 301 20.57 -2.89 -9.89
CA ARG A 301 21.11 -1.62 -10.42
C ARG A 301 22.20 -1.86 -11.47
N ASN A 302 23.12 -2.76 -11.19
CA ASN A 302 24.20 -3.10 -12.13
C ASN A 302 23.64 -3.64 -13.46
N ILE A 303 22.65 -4.52 -13.40
CA ILE A 303 21.98 -5.06 -14.60
C ILE A 303 21.39 -3.92 -15.44
N LEU A 304 20.69 -2.99 -14.81
CA LEU A 304 20.05 -1.89 -15.51
C LEU A 304 21.06 -0.89 -16.09
N GLU A 305 22.17 -0.66 -15.40
CA GLU A 305 23.20 0.29 -15.86
C GLU A 305 24.12 -0.30 -16.94
N GLU A 306 24.39 -1.61 -16.89
CA GLU A 306 25.34 -2.29 -17.79
C GLU A 306 24.72 -2.79 -19.09
N ASN A 307 23.39 -2.83 -19.19
CA ASN A 307 22.71 -3.37 -20.37
C ASN A 307 21.98 -2.26 -21.13
N GLU A 308 22.04 -2.36 -22.47
CA GLU A 308 21.26 -1.50 -23.35
C GLU A 308 19.84 -2.07 -23.44
N PHE A 309 18.84 -1.20 -23.36
CA PHE A 309 17.44 -1.60 -23.50
C PHE A 309 16.56 -0.41 -23.89
N ASN A 310 15.47 -0.70 -24.57
CA ASN A 310 14.35 0.24 -24.70
C ASN A 310 13.40 0.05 -23.52
N PHE A 311 13.15 -1.20 -23.14
CA PHE A 311 12.29 -1.55 -21.99
C PHE A 311 13.06 -2.52 -21.08
N ALA A 312 13.02 -2.27 -19.79
CA ALA A 312 13.45 -3.22 -18.77
C ALA A 312 12.25 -3.56 -17.91
N PHE A 313 11.76 -4.78 -18.04
CA PHE A 313 10.64 -5.27 -17.22
C PHE A 313 11.23 -5.87 -15.94
N VAL A 314 10.93 -5.25 -14.79
CA VAL A 314 11.53 -5.58 -13.50
C VAL A 314 10.45 -6.01 -12.52
N VAL A 315 10.54 -7.23 -12.01
CA VAL A 315 9.60 -7.76 -11.01
C VAL A 315 10.17 -7.53 -9.61
N ASP A 316 9.34 -6.95 -8.73
CA ASP A 316 9.64 -6.72 -7.31
C ASP A 316 10.86 -5.81 -7.04
N GLY A 317 11.26 -5.00 -8.00
CA GLY A 317 12.32 -4.02 -7.78
C GLY A 317 11.81 -2.83 -6.97
N ASP A 318 12.67 -2.26 -6.13
CA ASP A 318 12.34 -1.06 -5.36
C ASP A 318 12.64 0.17 -6.21
N LYS A 319 11.60 0.74 -6.81
CA LYS A 319 11.74 1.92 -7.70
C LYS A 319 12.36 3.12 -6.99
N ASP A 320 12.06 3.29 -5.70
CA ASP A 320 12.55 4.45 -4.94
C ASP A 320 14.05 4.37 -4.68
N LYS A 321 14.61 3.15 -4.63
CA LYS A 321 16.06 2.95 -4.50
C LYS A 321 16.78 2.96 -5.83
N LEU A 322 16.12 2.49 -6.90
CA LEU A 322 16.76 2.31 -8.22
C LEU A 322 16.74 3.57 -9.08
N ILE A 323 15.63 4.30 -9.05
CA ILE A 323 15.43 5.45 -9.91
C ILE A 323 15.88 6.71 -9.17
N LYS A 324 16.78 7.45 -9.82
CA LYS A 324 17.32 8.70 -9.26
C LYS A 324 16.46 9.87 -9.68
N GLU A 325 16.12 10.74 -8.74
CA GLU A 325 15.46 12.01 -9.06
C GLU A 325 16.52 13.10 -9.08
N ARG A 326 16.48 13.94 -10.12
CA ARG A 326 17.31 15.15 -10.12
C ARG A 326 16.77 16.06 -9.02
N LYS A 327 17.59 16.35 -8.04
CA LYS A 327 17.32 17.46 -7.14
C LYS A 327 17.26 18.70 -8.01
N ILE A 328 16.11 19.34 -8.10
CA ILE A 328 16.00 20.67 -8.68
C ILE A 328 16.90 21.53 -7.81
N GLY A 329 18.04 21.92 -8.33
CA GLY A 329 18.95 22.79 -7.63
C GLY A 329 18.18 24.02 -7.18
N SER A 330 18.35 24.42 -5.94
CA SER A 330 17.87 25.71 -5.46
C SER A 330 18.34 26.75 -6.48
N VAL A 331 17.40 27.39 -7.13
CA VAL A 331 17.69 28.54 -7.98
C VAL A 331 18.37 29.54 -7.05
N CYS A 332 19.68 29.74 -7.22
CA CYS A 332 20.34 30.83 -6.57
C CYS A 332 19.59 32.10 -7.01
N ALA A 333 18.88 32.67 -6.09
CA ALA A 333 18.33 34.02 -6.30
C ALA A 333 19.53 34.93 -6.56
N LEU A 334 19.69 35.31 -7.83
CA LEU A 334 20.61 36.35 -8.17
C LEU A 334 20.06 37.64 -7.53
N ASN A 335 20.65 38.03 -6.43
CA ASN A 335 20.38 39.32 -5.85
C ASN A 335 20.94 40.40 -6.80
N PHE A 336 20.05 40.94 -7.60
CA PHE A 336 20.37 42.19 -8.29
C PHE A 336 20.17 43.32 -7.30
N ASN A 337 21.24 43.64 -6.58
CA ASN A 337 21.33 44.92 -5.90
C ASN A 337 22.11 45.86 -6.81
N GLU A 338 21.40 46.76 -7.48
CA GLU A 338 21.87 48.09 -7.90
C GLU A 338 20.66 48.97 -8.20
#